data_82ec0be7b31660f97626be23a39dfdab
#
_entry.id   82ec0be7b31660f97626be23a39dfdab
#
_cell.length_a   1.000
_cell.length_b   1.000
_cell.length_c   1.000
_cell.angle_alpha   90.00
_cell.angle_beta   90.00
_cell.angle_gamma   90.00
#
_symmetry.space_group_name_H-M   'P 1'
#
loop_
_entity.id
_entity.type
_entity.pdbx_description
1 polymer ?
#
loop_
_entity_poly.entity_id
_entity_poly.type
_entity_poly.pdbx_seq_one_letter_code
_entity_poly.pdbx_strand_id
1 'polypeptide(L)'
;QAFRKFTKSERSKDLIKEAILDNDFMKNLELSQIQEIVDCMYPVEYGKDSCIIKEGDVGSLVYVMEDGKVEVTKEGVKLCTMGPGKVFGELAILYNCTRTATVKTLVNVKLWAIDRQCFQTIMMRTGLIKHTEYMEFLKSVPTFQSLPEEILSKLADVLEETHYENGEYIIRQGARDGDTFFIISKGKVNVTREDSPNEDPVFLRTLGKGDWFGEKALQGEDVRTANVIAAEAVTCLVIDRDSFKHLIGGLDDVSNKAYEDAEAKAKYEAEAAFFANLK
;
A
#
# COMPACT_ATOMS: atom_id res chain seq x y z
N GLN A 1 -0.14 -11.58 -19.83
CA GLN A 1 0.89 -11.15 -20.80
C GLN A 1 2.07 -10.53 -20.04
N ALA A 2 3.26 -11.11 -20.17
CA ALA A 2 4.47 -10.56 -19.57
C ALA A 2 4.91 -9.32 -20.38
N PHE A 3 5.14 -8.19 -19.71
CA PHE A 3 5.68 -7.01 -20.36
C PHE A 3 7.17 -7.19 -20.65
N ARG A 4 7.60 -6.60 -21.74
CA ARG A 4 9.00 -6.60 -22.12
C ARG A 4 9.82 -5.82 -21.10
N LYS A 5 10.88 -6.44 -20.57
CA LYS A 5 11.87 -5.80 -19.72
C LYS A 5 13.05 -5.34 -20.58
N PHE A 6 13.59 -4.18 -20.25
CA PHE A 6 14.71 -3.57 -20.96
C PHE A 6 15.95 -3.54 -20.07
N THR A 7 17.06 -4.01 -20.59
CA THR A 7 18.33 -4.02 -19.86
C THR A 7 18.81 -2.59 -19.58
N LYS A 8 19.22 -2.35 -18.34
CA LYS A 8 19.74 -1.06 -17.88
C LYS A 8 20.97 -1.28 -17.03
N SER A 9 21.88 -0.30 -17.03
CA SER A 9 22.95 -0.25 -16.04
C SER A 9 22.38 -0.03 -14.64
N GLU A 10 23.12 -0.42 -13.62
CA GLU A 10 22.74 -0.15 -12.23
C GLU A 10 22.57 1.35 -11.97
N ARG A 11 23.42 2.17 -12.59
CA ARG A 11 23.31 3.63 -12.51
C ARG A 11 21.98 4.14 -13.06
N SER A 12 21.54 3.63 -14.21
CA SER A 12 20.24 4.02 -14.80
C SER A 12 19.08 3.54 -13.97
N LYS A 13 19.13 2.32 -13.42
CA LYS A 13 18.10 1.81 -12.49
C LYS A 13 17.97 2.68 -11.27
N ASP A 14 19.07 3.05 -10.65
CA ASP A 14 19.10 3.91 -9.46
C ASP A 14 18.59 5.32 -9.79
N LEU A 15 18.96 5.87 -10.94
CA LEU A 15 18.49 7.18 -11.40
C LEU A 15 16.96 7.19 -11.54
N ILE A 16 16.37 6.17 -12.16
CA ILE A 16 14.92 6.05 -12.33
C ILE A 16 14.24 5.91 -10.98
N LYS A 17 14.75 5.03 -10.12
CA LYS A 17 14.21 4.81 -8.79
C LYS A 17 14.20 6.08 -7.95
N GLU A 18 15.32 6.80 -7.91
CA GLU A 18 15.44 8.06 -7.18
C GLU A 18 14.51 9.13 -7.74
N ALA A 19 14.37 9.21 -9.05
CA ALA A 19 13.47 10.14 -9.72
C ALA A 19 12.00 9.87 -9.31
N ILE A 20 11.59 8.61 -9.28
CA ILE A 20 10.24 8.21 -8.86
C ILE A 20 10.00 8.56 -7.39
N LEU A 21 10.96 8.29 -6.52
CA LEU A 21 10.86 8.59 -5.08
C LEU A 21 10.84 10.09 -4.78
N ASP A 22 11.41 10.91 -5.65
CA ASP A 22 11.42 12.37 -5.54
C ASP A 22 10.17 13.04 -6.14
N ASN A 23 9.36 12.29 -6.87
CA ASN A 23 8.14 12.81 -7.49
C ASN A 23 6.96 12.74 -6.54
N ASP A 24 6.28 13.87 -6.32
CA ASP A 24 5.18 13.98 -5.35
C ASP A 24 4.00 13.04 -5.64
N PHE A 25 3.76 12.70 -6.90
CA PHE A 25 2.66 11.83 -7.31
C PHE A 25 3.02 10.34 -7.29
N MET A 26 4.30 9.99 -7.38
CA MET A 26 4.77 8.62 -7.51
C MET A 26 5.55 8.11 -6.29
N LYS A 27 5.98 8.99 -5.38
CA LYS A 27 6.82 8.64 -4.22
C LYS A 27 6.20 7.64 -3.24
N ASN A 28 4.87 7.50 -3.24
CA ASN A 28 4.15 6.59 -2.35
C ASN A 28 3.93 5.19 -2.94
N LEU A 29 4.45 4.92 -4.13
CA LEU A 29 4.41 3.59 -4.72
C LEU A 29 5.26 2.61 -3.87
N GLU A 30 4.82 1.36 -3.83
CA GLU A 30 5.58 0.33 -3.14
C GLU A 30 6.87 -0.02 -3.89
N LEU A 31 7.88 -0.47 -3.16
CA LEU A 31 9.18 -0.77 -3.73
C LEU A 31 9.11 -1.81 -4.87
N SER A 32 8.25 -2.82 -4.72
CA SER A 32 8.02 -3.82 -5.76
C SER A 32 7.43 -3.23 -7.04
N GLN A 33 6.52 -2.25 -6.90
CA GLN A 33 5.93 -1.52 -8.03
C GLN A 33 6.96 -0.65 -8.72
N ILE A 34 7.78 0.07 -7.97
CA ILE A 34 8.86 0.89 -8.49
C ILE A 34 9.84 0.04 -9.29
N GLN A 35 10.21 -1.13 -8.76
CA GLN A 35 11.14 -2.05 -9.42
C GLN A 35 10.58 -2.57 -10.76
N GLU A 36 9.31 -2.93 -10.82
CA GLU A 36 8.65 -3.33 -12.06
C GLU A 36 8.61 -2.19 -13.08
N ILE A 37 8.32 -0.96 -12.64
CA ILE A 37 8.34 0.23 -13.52
C ILE A 37 9.73 0.44 -14.08
N VAL A 38 10.76 0.40 -13.22
CA VAL A 38 12.16 0.54 -13.65
C VAL A 38 12.52 -0.48 -14.73
N ASP A 39 12.14 -1.74 -14.53
CA ASP A 39 12.43 -2.82 -15.48
C ASP A 39 11.70 -2.65 -16.82
N CYS A 40 10.47 -2.13 -16.80
CA CYS A 40 9.63 -1.98 -18.00
C CYS A 40 9.85 -0.68 -18.76
N MET A 41 10.54 0.31 -18.19
CA MET A 41 10.84 1.54 -18.91
C MET A 41 11.81 1.27 -20.07
N TYR A 42 11.52 1.88 -21.22
CA TYR A 42 12.31 1.71 -22.44
C TYR A 42 13.00 3.03 -22.82
N PRO A 43 14.16 2.96 -23.52
CA PRO A 43 14.91 4.16 -23.89
C PRO A 43 14.25 4.90 -25.05
N VAL A 44 14.25 6.22 -24.96
CA VAL A 44 13.81 7.13 -26.02
C VAL A 44 14.80 8.26 -26.13
N GLU A 45 15.14 8.64 -27.37
CA GLU A 45 16.04 9.75 -27.64
C GLU A 45 15.35 10.80 -28.50
N TYR A 46 15.62 12.06 -28.20
CA TYR A 46 15.17 13.21 -28.99
C TYR A 46 16.34 14.13 -29.30
N GLY A 47 16.37 14.65 -30.53
CA GLY A 47 17.34 15.68 -30.90
C GLY A 47 17.00 17.02 -30.28
N LYS A 48 17.95 17.95 -30.35
CA LYS A 48 17.77 19.34 -29.94
C LYS A 48 16.57 19.98 -30.67
N ASP A 49 15.83 20.86 -29.99
CA ASP A 49 14.67 21.60 -30.50
C ASP A 49 13.48 20.73 -30.90
N SER A 50 13.38 19.54 -30.31
CA SER A 50 12.23 18.64 -30.49
C SER A 50 11.15 18.88 -29.46
N CYS A 51 9.89 18.69 -29.85
CA CYS A 51 8.76 18.72 -28.93
C CYS A 51 8.45 17.29 -28.45
N ILE A 52 8.65 17.03 -27.16
CA ILE A 52 8.36 15.74 -26.55
C ILE A 52 6.88 15.63 -26.17
N ILE A 53 6.35 16.69 -25.56
CA ILE A 53 4.98 16.80 -25.10
C ILE A 53 4.43 18.14 -25.59
N LYS A 54 3.23 18.09 -26.17
CA LYS A 54 2.52 19.28 -26.62
C LYS A 54 1.28 19.53 -25.77
N GLU A 55 1.15 20.75 -25.23
CA GLU A 55 -0.01 21.19 -24.45
C GLU A 55 -1.31 20.93 -25.21
N GLY A 56 -2.30 20.40 -24.53
CA GLY A 56 -3.61 20.10 -25.10
C GLY A 56 -3.71 18.75 -25.80
N ASP A 57 -2.59 18.09 -26.11
CA ASP A 57 -2.61 16.76 -26.72
C ASP A 57 -2.99 15.69 -25.71
N VAL A 58 -3.53 14.58 -26.20
CA VAL A 58 -3.72 13.36 -25.43
C VAL A 58 -2.42 12.59 -25.45
N GLY A 59 -1.91 12.23 -24.28
CA GLY A 59 -0.67 11.47 -24.17
C GLY A 59 -0.78 10.38 -23.14
N SER A 60 -0.01 9.31 -23.36
CA SER A 60 -0.03 8.11 -22.52
C SER A 60 1.35 7.76 -21.94
N LEU A 61 2.39 8.55 -22.23
CA LEU A 61 3.75 8.24 -21.80
C LEU A 61 4.18 9.12 -20.63
N VAL A 62 4.87 8.49 -19.68
CA VAL A 62 5.63 9.15 -18.62
C VAL A 62 7.11 8.99 -18.90
N TYR A 63 7.87 10.02 -18.62
CA TYR A 63 9.30 10.07 -18.89
C TYR A 63 10.12 10.32 -17.64
N VAL A 64 11.28 9.69 -17.58
CA VAL A 64 12.37 10.04 -16.66
C VAL A 64 13.57 10.46 -17.50
N MET A 65 14.18 11.60 -17.17
CA MET A 65 15.34 12.08 -17.93
C MET A 65 16.63 11.42 -17.45
N GLU A 66 17.30 10.75 -18.36
CA GLU A 66 18.65 10.20 -18.15
C GLU A 66 19.72 11.25 -18.38
N ASP A 67 19.62 11.98 -19.50
CA ASP A 67 20.61 12.99 -19.90
C ASP A 67 19.95 14.06 -20.77
N GLY A 68 20.42 15.29 -20.61
CA GLY A 68 19.96 16.42 -21.41
C GLY A 68 19.25 17.50 -20.61
N LYS A 69 18.53 18.36 -21.32
CA LYS A 69 17.81 19.49 -20.74
C LYS A 69 16.57 19.82 -21.56
N VAL A 70 15.47 20.05 -20.89
CA VAL A 70 14.20 20.44 -21.51
C VAL A 70 13.66 21.73 -20.90
N GLU A 71 12.85 22.44 -21.68
CA GLU A 71 12.09 23.61 -21.24
C GLU A 71 10.61 23.29 -21.21
N VAL A 72 9.95 23.65 -20.11
CA VAL A 72 8.51 23.50 -19.92
C VAL A 72 7.84 24.86 -20.09
N THR A 73 6.87 24.92 -21.00
CA THR A 73 6.08 26.15 -21.26
C THR A 73 4.60 25.84 -21.14
N LYS A 74 3.84 26.84 -20.71
CA LYS A 74 2.37 26.79 -20.66
C LYS A 74 1.82 28.08 -21.20
N GLU A 75 0.94 27.99 -22.21
CA GLU A 75 0.36 29.17 -22.86
C GLU A 75 1.42 30.18 -23.37
N GLY A 76 2.55 29.63 -23.86
CA GLY A 76 3.67 30.41 -24.34
C GLY A 76 4.60 30.96 -23.27
N VAL A 77 4.29 30.78 -22.00
CA VAL A 77 5.09 31.27 -20.88
C VAL A 77 6.00 30.13 -20.33
N LYS A 78 7.26 30.44 -20.20
CA LYS A 78 8.24 29.52 -19.62
C LYS A 78 7.94 29.31 -18.12
N LEU A 79 7.74 28.04 -17.72
CA LEU A 79 7.54 27.67 -16.33
C LEU A 79 8.85 27.28 -15.65
N CYS A 80 9.65 26.41 -16.28
CA CYS A 80 10.90 25.91 -15.72
C CYS A 80 11.73 25.21 -16.79
N THR A 81 12.95 24.83 -16.41
CA THR A 81 13.77 23.88 -17.12
C THR A 81 13.97 22.65 -16.25
N MET A 82 14.09 21.47 -16.87
CA MET A 82 14.36 20.21 -16.16
C MET A 82 15.59 19.54 -16.75
N GLY A 83 16.31 18.84 -15.88
CA GLY A 83 17.51 18.07 -16.22
C GLY A 83 17.41 16.62 -15.79
N PRO A 84 18.54 15.88 -15.79
CA PRO A 84 18.57 14.47 -15.41
C PRO A 84 17.95 14.19 -14.03
N GLY A 85 17.30 13.04 -13.90
CA GLY A 85 16.70 12.60 -12.65
C GLY A 85 15.30 13.18 -12.36
N LYS A 86 14.68 13.83 -13.35
CA LYS A 86 13.31 14.36 -13.20
C LYS A 86 12.31 13.51 -13.95
N VAL A 87 11.13 13.32 -13.33
CA VAL A 87 9.95 12.70 -13.92
C VAL A 87 9.07 13.78 -14.51
N PHE A 88 8.55 13.56 -15.70
CA PHE A 88 7.54 14.45 -16.29
C PHE A 88 6.53 13.66 -17.14
N GLY A 89 5.34 14.25 -17.31
CA GLY A 89 4.24 13.62 -18.01
C GLY A 89 3.40 12.66 -17.14
N GLU A 90 3.66 12.55 -15.85
CA GLU A 90 3.00 11.64 -14.91
C GLU A 90 1.51 11.88 -14.74
N LEU A 91 1.06 13.13 -14.91
CA LEU A 91 -0.36 13.48 -14.79
C LEU A 91 -1.23 12.74 -15.82
N ALA A 92 -0.70 12.48 -16.99
CA ALA A 92 -1.40 11.74 -18.04
C ALA A 92 -1.62 10.27 -17.71
N ILE A 93 -0.77 9.69 -16.85
CA ILE A 93 -0.93 8.30 -16.35
C ILE A 93 -1.91 8.25 -15.18
N LEU A 94 -1.74 9.16 -14.21
CA LEU A 94 -2.50 9.16 -12.96
C LEU A 94 -3.92 9.68 -13.14
N TYR A 95 -4.07 10.66 -14.01
CA TYR A 95 -5.36 11.28 -14.31
C TYR A 95 -5.59 11.24 -15.82
N ASN A 96 -6.73 10.78 -16.26
CA ASN A 96 -7.07 10.72 -17.68
C ASN A 96 -7.37 12.13 -18.22
N CYS A 97 -6.32 12.93 -18.41
CA CYS A 97 -6.42 14.34 -18.83
C CYS A 97 -5.51 14.62 -20.02
N THR A 98 -5.76 15.73 -20.69
CA THR A 98 -4.86 16.25 -21.73
C THR A 98 -3.57 16.80 -21.12
N ARG A 99 -2.54 16.91 -21.95
CA ARG A 99 -1.25 17.47 -21.51
C ARG A 99 -1.43 18.93 -21.06
N THR A 100 -0.94 19.24 -19.86
CA THR A 100 -1.10 20.55 -19.21
C THR A 100 -0.04 21.57 -19.61
N ALA A 101 1.06 21.12 -20.20
CA ALA A 101 2.18 21.96 -20.60
C ALA A 101 2.90 21.37 -21.81
N THR A 102 3.71 22.19 -22.48
CA THR A 102 4.58 21.78 -23.58
C THR A 102 6.00 21.57 -23.06
N VAL A 103 6.64 20.47 -23.48
CA VAL A 103 8.02 20.14 -23.13
C VAL A 103 8.85 20.04 -24.41
N LYS A 104 9.85 20.90 -24.52
CA LYS A 104 10.77 20.96 -25.67
C LYS A 104 12.20 20.75 -25.22
N THR A 105 12.97 20.06 -26.05
CA THR A 105 14.38 19.83 -25.82
C THR A 105 15.21 21.09 -26.11
N LEU A 106 16.15 21.40 -25.22
CA LEU A 106 17.14 22.46 -25.40
C LEU A 106 18.45 21.94 -25.97
N VAL A 107 18.70 20.67 -25.77
CA VAL A 107 19.85 19.90 -26.28
C VAL A 107 19.35 18.52 -26.68
N ASN A 108 20.23 17.66 -27.17
CA ASN A 108 19.92 16.25 -27.37
C ASN A 108 19.62 15.62 -26.00
N VAL A 109 18.54 14.84 -25.89
CA VAL A 109 18.12 14.23 -24.64
C VAL A 109 17.98 12.72 -24.76
N LYS A 110 18.24 12.04 -23.64
CA LYS A 110 17.98 10.62 -23.44
C LYS A 110 16.97 10.45 -22.33
N LEU A 111 15.91 9.72 -22.62
CA LEU A 111 14.79 9.50 -21.70
C LEU A 111 14.53 8.02 -21.51
N TRP A 112 13.91 7.70 -20.38
CA TRP A 112 13.23 6.43 -20.15
C TRP A 112 11.73 6.68 -20.15
N ALA A 113 10.97 5.82 -20.80
CA ALA A 113 9.53 5.99 -20.97
C ALA A 113 8.75 4.74 -20.55
N ILE A 114 7.54 4.97 -20.03
CA ILE A 114 6.57 3.90 -19.78
C ILE A 114 5.18 4.40 -20.20
N ASP A 115 4.37 3.56 -20.82
CA ASP A 115 3.01 3.92 -21.20
C ASP A 115 1.99 3.63 -20.08
N ARG A 116 0.82 4.26 -20.19
CA ARG A 116 -0.28 4.12 -19.24
C ARG A 116 -0.72 2.66 -19.09
N GLN A 117 -0.83 1.92 -20.16
CA GLN A 117 -1.31 0.55 -20.11
C GLN A 117 -0.36 -0.36 -19.32
N CYS A 118 0.95 -0.24 -19.56
CA CYS A 118 1.97 -0.96 -18.81
C CYS A 118 1.93 -0.59 -17.32
N PHE A 119 1.87 0.71 -17.02
CA PHE A 119 1.78 1.22 -15.65
C PHE A 119 0.54 0.68 -14.92
N GLN A 120 -0.64 0.77 -15.54
CA GLN A 120 -1.88 0.27 -14.95
C GLN A 120 -1.84 -1.24 -14.72
N THR A 121 -1.26 -2.00 -15.62
CA THR A 121 -1.13 -3.45 -15.46
C THR A 121 -0.19 -3.81 -14.32
N ILE A 122 0.91 -3.08 -14.15
CA ILE A 122 1.81 -3.27 -13.00
C ILE A 122 1.06 -3.00 -11.69
N MET A 123 0.29 -1.92 -11.61
CA MET A 123 -0.50 -1.59 -10.42
C MET A 123 -1.53 -2.68 -10.12
N MET A 124 -2.26 -3.13 -11.11
CA MET A 124 -3.29 -4.17 -10.97
C MET A 124 -2.67 -5.51 -10.55
N ARG A 125 -1.61 -5.95 -11.22
CA ARG A 125 -0.92 -7.21 -10.94
C ARG A 125 -0.34 -7.24 -9.52
N THR A 126 0.30 -6.17 -9.09
CA THR A 126 0.86 -6.07 -7.74
C THR A 126 -0.25 -6.10 -6.70
N GLY A 127 -1.37 -5.43 -6.93
CA GLY A 127 -2.55 -5.50 -6.07
C GLY A 127 -3.12 -6.92 -5.97
N LEU A 128 -3.21 -7.65 -7.08
CA LEU A 128 -3.65 -9.04 -7.09
C LEU A 128 -2.70 -9.98 -6.34
N ILE A 129 -1.40 -9.79 -6.49
CA ILE A 129 -0.38 -10.58 -5.77
C ILE A 129 -0.53 -10.37 -4.27
N LYS A 130 -0.65 -9.13 -3.80
CA LYS A 130 -0.83 -8.84 -2.37
C LYS A 130 -2.12 -9.40 -1.83
N HIS A 131 -3.21 -9.27 -2.55
CA HIS A 131 -4.49 -9.85 -2.16
C HIS A 131 -4.37 -11.37 -1.98
N THR A 132 -3.72 -12.06 -2.92
CA THR A 132 -3.48 -13.50 -2.84
C THR A 132 -2.62 -13.87 -1.63
N GLU A 133 -1.54 -13.12 -1.38
CA GLU A 133 -0.67 -13.34 -0.22
C GLU A 133 -1.42 -13.16 1.10
N TYR A 134 -2.25 -12.12 1.21
CA TYR A 134 -3.07 -11.89 2.41
C TYR A 134 -4.12 -12.97 2.60
N MET A 135 -4.75 -13.44 1.52
CA MET A 135 -5.70 -14.56 1.57
C MET A 135 -5.04 -15.84 2.09
N GLU A 136 -3.89 -16.19 1.54
CA GLU A 136 -3.12 -17.37 1.97
C GLU A 136 -2.71 -17.26 3.44
N PHE A 137 -2.22 -16.08 3.83
CA PHE A 137 -1.85 -15.83 5.21
C PHE A 137 -3.05 -15.96 6.17
N LEU A 138 -4.17 -15.34 5.86
CA LEU A 138 -5.38 -15.43 6.68
C LEU A 138 -5.89 -16.86 6.79
N LYS A 139 -5.83 -17.64 5.72
CA LYS A 139 -6.20 -19.07 5.74
C LYS A 139 -5.24 -19.92 6.58
N SER A 140 -4.01 -19.48 6.78
CA SER A 140 -3.03 -20.17 7.62
C SER A 140 -3.24 -19.93 9.11
N VAL A 141 -4.01 -18.92 9.50
CA VAL A 141 -4.28 -18.58 10.89
C VAL A 141 -5.57 -19.29 11.34
N PRO A 142 -5.52 -20.18 12.34
CA PRO A 142 -6.70 -20.98 12.72
C PRO A 142 -7.95 -20.17 13.03
N THR A 143 -7.80 -19.00 13.67
CA THR A 143 -8.92 -18.14 14.03
C THR A 143 -9.65 -17.60 12.79
N PHE A 144 -8.92 -17.29 11.72
CA PHE A 144 -9.49 -16.73 10.51
C PHE A 144 -9.98 -17.80 9.53
N GLN A 145 -9.51 -19.04 9.65
CA GLN A 145 -9.96 -20.15 8.81
C GLN A 145 -11.46 -20.43 8.88
N SER A 146 -12.11 -20.07 9.99
CA SER A 146 -13.54 -20.28 10.20
C SER A 146 -14.42 -19.30 9.42
N LEU A 147 -13.83 -18.21 8.90
CA LEU A 147 -14.59 -17.22 8.12
C LEU A 147 -14.85 -17.72 6.70
N PRO A 148 -16.03 -17.39 6.12
CA PRO A 148 -16.31 -17.66 4.72
C PRO A 148 -15.27 -17.01 3.80
N GLU A 149 -14.98 -17.63 2.68
CA GLU A 149 -13.99 -17.13 1.72
C GLU A 149 -14.31 -15.72 1.21
N GLU A 150 -15.59 -15.42 1.04
CA GLU A 150 -16.05 -14.08 0.66
C GLU A 150 -15.66 -13.02 1.69
N ILE A 151 -15.82 -13.30 2.98
CA ILE A 151 -15.43 -12.39 4.06
C ILE A 151 -13.91 -12.26 4.13
N LEU A 152 -13.17 -13.36 4.01
CA LEU A 152 -11.70 -13.34 3.96
C LEU A 152 -11.19 -12.50 2.79
N SER A 153 -11.82 -12.60 1.63
CA SER A 153 -11.47 -11.79 0.46
C SER A 153 -11.67 -10.30 0.71
N LYS A 154 -12.80 -9.92 1.30
CA LYS A 154 -13.10 -8.54 1.67
C LYS A 154 -12.13 -8.02 2.74
N LEU A 155 -11.80 -8.87 3.72
CA LEU A 155 -10.82 -8.54 4.75
C LEU A 155 -9.44 -8.30 4.13
N ALA A 156 -9.01 -9.17 3.21
CA ALA A 156 -7.75 -9.01 2.49
C ALA A 156 -7.67 -7.70 1.70
N ASP A 157 -8.80 -7.22 1.17
CA ASP A 157 -8.87 -5.95 0.42
C ASP A 157 -8.67 -4.72 1.31
N VAL A 158 -9.04 -4.77 2.59
CA VAL A 158 -8.99 -3.61 3.49
C VAL A 158 -7.80 -3.65 4.46
N LEU A 159 -7.10 -4.77 4.56
CA LEU A 159 -5.90 -4.85 5.39
C LEU A 159 -4.81 -3.91 4.87
N GLU A 160 -4.20 -3.18 5.79
CA GLU A 160 -3.04 -2.33 5.50
C GLU A 160 -1.81 -2.91 6.18
N GLU A 161 -0.67 -2.76 5.53
CA GLU A 161 0.60 -3.25 6.04
C GLU A 161 1.32 -2.14 6.78
N THR A 162 1.75 -2.41 8.02
CA THR A 162 2.53 -1.49 8.84
C THR A 162 3.82 -2.15 9.30
N HIS A 163 4.89 -1.35 9.40
CA HIS A 163 6.21 -1.82 9.74
C HIS A 163 6.73 -1.13 11.00
N TYR A 164 7.39 -1.90 11.87
CA TYR A 164 7.95 -1.41 13.12
C TYR A 164 9.38 -1.91 13.29
N GLU A 165 10.22 -1.07 13.84
CA GLU A 165 11.58 -1.43 14.21
C GLU A 165 11.64 -1.97 15.64
N ASN A 166 12.70 -2.71 15.95
CA ASN A 166 12.95 -3.22 17.30
C ASN A 166 12.87 -2.09 18.35
N GLY A 167 12.09 -2.32 19.39
CA GLY A 167 11.89 -1.37 20.47
C GLY A 167 10.76 -0.36 20.29
N GLU A 168 10.16 -0.28 19.10
CA GLU A 168 9.02 0.60 18.91
C GLU A 168 7.76 0.10 19.63
N TYR A 169 7.04 1.05 20.25
CA TYR A 169 5.73 0.79 20.83
C TYR A 169 4.68 0.79 19.72
N ILE A 170 4.05 -0.36 19.51
CA ILE A 170 2.92 -0.50 18.57
C ILE A 170 1.64 -0.02 19.25
N ILE A 171 1.47 -0.41 20.52
CA ILE A 171 0.36 0.02 21.39
C ILE A 171 0.95 0.48 22.72
N ARG A 172 0.43 1.58 23.25
CA ARG A 172 0.73 2.06 24.60
C ARG A 172 -0.47 1.86 25.51
N GLN A 173 -0.23 1.29 26.68
CA GLN A 173 -1.25 1.12 27.72
C GLN A 173 -1.84 2.49 28.09
N GLY A 174 -3.17 2.54 28.23
CA GLY A 174 -3.89 3.76 28.57
C GLY A 174 -4.20 4.69 27.40
N ALA A 175 -3.69 4.42 26.21
CA ALA A 175 -4.06 5.16 25.01
C ALA A 175 -5.55 5.01 24.73
N ARG A 176 -6.20 6.11 24.34
CA ARG A 176 -7.67 6.17 24.12
C ARG A 176 -8.07 6.26 22.65
N ASP A 177 -7.10 6.19 21.75
CA ASP A 177 -7.28 6.22 20.31
C ASP A 177 -7.28 4.81 19.69
N GLY A 178 -7.59 3.81 20.50
CA GLY A 178 -7.51 2.40 20.14
C GLY A 178 -8.68 1.92 19.30
N ASP A 179 -8.61 2.12 17.99
CA ASP A 179 -9.60 1.64 17.03
C ASP A 179 -9.04 0.58 16.06
N THR A 180 -7.79 0.16 16.24
CA THR A 180 -7.07 -0.70 15.29
C THR A 180 -6.79 -2.07 15.88
N PHE A 181 -7.05 -3.09 15.07
CA PHE A 181 -6.71 -4.49 15.31
C PHE A 181 -5.51 -4.89 14.46
N PHE A 182 -4.59 -5.65 15.06
CA PHE A 182 -3.30 -6.02 14.47
C PHE A 182 -3.15 -7.54 14.35
N ILE A 183 -2.67 -8.00 13.19
CA ILE A 183 -2.27 -9.39 12.96
C ILE A 183 -0.80 -9.39 12.59
N ILE A 184 0.02 -10.16 13.29
CA ILE A 184 1.46 -10.22 13.03
C ILE A 184 1.72 -11.12 11.81
N SER A 185 2.25 -10.54 10.74
CA SER A 185 2.66 -11.31 9.55
C SER A 185 4.14 -11.66 9.56
N LYS A 186 4.97 -10.90 10.28
CA LYS A 186 6.41 -11.11 10.41
C LYS A 186 6.92 -10.53 11.71
N GLY A 187 7.83 -11.23 12.38
CA GLY A 187 8.51 -10.76 13.58
C GLY A 187 7.82 -11.15 14.87
N LYS A 188 8.29 -10.58 15.97
CA LYS A 188 7.81 -10.86 17.33
C LYS A 188 7.59 -9.57 18.11
N VAL A 189 6.59 -9.58 18.98
CA VAL A 189 6.28 -8.47 19.89
C VAL A 189 6.24 -8.98 21.32
N ASN A 190 6.56 -8.10 22.28
CA ASN A 190 6.41 -8.34 23.70
C ASN A 190 5.21 -7.56 24.22
N VAL A 191 4.37 -8.24 24.99
CA VAL A 191 3.22 -7.62 25.66
C VAL A 191 3.60 -7.40 27.14
N THR A 192 3.50 -6.15 27.60
CA THR A 192 3.79 -5.76 28.98
C THR A 192 2.61 -4.97 29.55
N ARG A 193 2.52 -4.93 30.87
CA ARG A 193 1.49 -4.17 31.57
C ARG A 193 2.05 -3.51 32.83
N GLU A 194 1.73 -2.27 33.02
CA GLU A 194 2.01 -1.55 34.27
C GLU A 194 0.79 -1.69 35.19
N ASP A 195 1.00 -2.34 36.35
CA ASP A 195 -0.06 -2.55 37.34
C ASP A 195 -0.24 -1.33 38.23
N SER A 196 0.81 -0.51 38.36
CA SER A 196 0.78 0.76 39.13
C SER A 196 1.71 1.79 38.50
N PRO A 197 1.40 3.11 38.61
CA PRO A 197 2.18 4.17 37.95
C PRO A 197 3.66 4.25 38.35
N ASN A 198 4.03 3.68 39.48
CA ASN A 198 5.40 3.75 40.05
C ASN A 198 6.14 2.42 40.00
N GLU A 199 5.59 1.41 39.38
CA GLU A 199 6.21 0.10 39.25
C GLU A 199 6.70 -0.13 37.81
N ASP A 200 7.75 -0.95 37.68
CA ASP A 200 8.23 -1.36 36.37
C ASP A 200 7.19 -2.20 35.65
N PRO A 201 7.09 -2.10 34.29
CA PRO A 201 6.17 -2.92 33.52
C PRO A 201 6.43 -4.43 33.72
N VAL A 202 5.36 -5.19 33.89
CA VAL A 202 5.41 -6.66 33.99
C VAL A 202 5.30 -7.26 32.60
N PHE A 203 6.23 -8.14 32.26
CA PHE A 203 6.17 -8.90 31.04
C PHE A 203 5.04 -9.93 31.13
N LEU A 204 4.15 -9.95 30.14
CA LEU A 204 3.03 -10.89 30.08
C LEU A 204 3.30 -12.06 29.12
N ARG A 205 3.66 -11.77 27.88
CA ARG A 205 3.87 -12.79 26.85
C ARG A 205 4.57 -12.21 25.63
N THR A 206 5.05 -13.12 24.77
CA THR A 206 5.54 -12.81 23.43
C THR A 206 4.54 -13.35 22.40
N LEU A 207 4.25 -12.55 21.38
CA LEU A 207 3.42 -12.92 20.24
C LEU A 207 4.28 -12.94 18.97
N GLY A 208 3.97 -13.84 18.05
CA GLY A 208 4.70 -14.01 16.80
C GLY A 208 3.78 -14.13 15.59
N LYS A 209 4.34 -14.55 14.47
CA LYS A 209 3.60 -14.68 13.19
C LYS A 209 2.31 -15.49 13.37
N GLY A 210 1.21 -14.92 12.87
CA GLY A 210 -0.13 -15.52 12.97
C GLY A 210 -0.89 -15.14 14.23
N ASP A 211 -0.23 -14.56 15.23
CA ASP A 211 -0.89 -14.04 16.42
C ASP A 211 -1.47 -12.65 16.15
N TRP A 212 -2.41 -12.25 16.98
CA TRP A 212 -3.10 -10.97 16.89
C TRP A 212 -3.15 -10.27 18.24
N PHE A 213 -3.40 -8.97 18.19
CA PHE A 213 -3.60 -8.17 19.40
C PHE A 213 -4.44 -6.92 19.08
N GLY A 214 -4.96 -6.29 20.12
CA GLY A 214 -5.82 -5.12 19.96
C GLY A 214 -7.26 -5.47 19.60
N GLU A 215 -7.70 -6.70 19.83
CA GLU A 215 -9.04 -7.22 19.47
C GLU A 215 -10.18 -6.48 20.15
N LYS A 216 -9.95 -5.91 21.33
CA LYS A 216 -10.95 -5.11 22.06
C LYS A 216 -11.38 -3.86 21.29
N ALA A 217 -10.51 -3.34 20.44
CA ALA A 217 -10.82 -2.22 19.56
C ALA A 217 -11.97 -2.53 18.61
N LEU A 218 -12.08 -3.77 18.13
CA LEU A 218 -13.17 -4.21 17.25
C LEU A 218 -14.50 -4.30 18.00
N GLN A 219 -14.46 -4.47 19.31
CA GLN A 219 -15.63 -4.58 20.17
C GLN A 219 -16.11 -3.23 20.73
N GLY A 220 -15.42 -2.14 20.34
CA GLY A 220 -15.78 -0.78 20.78
C GLY A 220 -15.08 -0.29 22.04
N GLU A 221 -14.12 -1.03 22.56
CA GLU A 221 -13.29 -0.60 23.68
C GLU A 221 -12.13 0.26 23.20
N ASP A 222 -12.09 1.53 23.58
CA ASP A 222 -11.10 2.50 23.11
C ASP A 222 -9.83 2.56 23.95
N VAL A 223 -9.87 2.09 25.22
CA VAL A 223 -8.71 2.16 26.12
C VAL A 223 -7.85 0.93 25.97
N ARG A 224 -6.59 1.13 25.67
CA ARG A 224 -5.59 0.05 25.57
C ARG A 224 -5.19 -0.43 26.96
N THR A 225 -5.23 -1.76 27.18
CA THR A 225 -5.02 -2.38 28.50
C THR A 225 -3.59 -2.85 28.73
N ALA A 226 -2.75 -2.86 27.71
CA ALA A 226 -1.36 -3.28 27.80
C ALA A 226 -0.51 -2.54 26.77
N ASN A 227 0.81 -2.61 26.96
CA ASN A 227 1.78 -2.19 25.95
C ASN A 227 2.07 -3.35 25.00
N VAL A 228 2.27 -3.05 23.73
CA VAL A 228 2.79 -4.00 22.73
C VAL A 228 4.02 -3.36 22.09
N ILE A 229 5.17 -3.99 22.24
CA ILE A 229 6.46 -3.45 21.83
C ILE A 229 7.12 -4.42 20.85
N ALA A 230 7.62 -3.92 19.74
CA ALA A 230 8.35 -4.73 18.77
C ALA A 230 9.64 -5.26 19.39
N ALA A 231 9.83 -6.59 19.38
CA ALA A 231 11.01 -7.26 19.90
C ALA A 231 12.08 -7.51 18.84
N GLU A 232 11.74 -7.26 17.59
CA GLU A 232 12.59 -7.30 16.40
C GLU A 232 11.91 -6.47 15.30
N ALA A 233 12.37 -6.51 14.06
CA ALA A 233 11.64 -5.91 12.96
C ALA A 233 10.30 -6.64 12.76
N VAL A 234 9.19 -5.92 12.84
CA VAL A 234 7.82 -6.46 12.82
C VAL A 234 7.04 -5.89 11.67
N THR A 235 6.30 -6.75 10.99
CA THR A 235 5.27 -6.36 10.03
C THR A 235 3.92 -6.83 10.55
N CYS A 236 2.96 -5.90 10.60
CA CYS A 236 1.57 -6.19 10.98
C CYS A 236 0.64 -5.89 9.81
N LEU A 237 -0.41 -6.70 9.70
CA LEU A 237 -1.58 -6.38 8.89
C LEU A 237 -2.61 -5.78 9.83
N VAL A 238 -3.14 -4.61 9.48
CA VAL A 238 -4.01 -3.85 10.37
C VAL A 238 -5.36 -3.59 9.72
N ILE A 239 -6.40 -3.55 10.55
CA ILE A 239 -7.74 -3.13 10.16
C ILE A 239 -8.31 -2.25 11.27
N ASP A 240 -8.94 -1.13 10.90
CA ASP A 240 -9.64 -0.30 11.86
C ASP A 240 -11.05 -0.82 12.14
N ARG A 241 -11.63 -0.35 13.25
CA ARG A 241 -12.99 -0.73 13.68
C ARG A 241 -14.05 -0.43 12.63
N ASP A 242 -13.99 0.75 12.03
CA ASP A 242 -15.00 1.20 11.07
C ASP A 242 -14.97 0.35 9.81
N SER A 243 -13.81 0.05 9.26
CA SER A 243 -13.64 -0.84 8.12
C SER A 243 -14.12 -2.25 8.44
N PHE A 244 -13.79 -2.77 9.63
CA PHE A 244 -14.22 -4.08 10.09
C PHE A 244 -15.73 -4.16 10.25
N LYS A 245 -16.34 -3.17 10.89
CA LYS A 245 -17.80 -3.09 11.04
C LYS A 245 -18.51 -2.95 9.71
N HIS A 246 -17.93 -2.22 8.76
CA HIS A 246 -18.48 -2.07 7.42
C HIS A 246 -18.48 -3.39 6.64
N LEU A 247 -17.41 -4.20 6.79
CA LEU A 247 -17.33 -5.53 6.21
C LEU A 247 -18.36 -6.50 6.78
N ILE A 248 -18.58 -6.44 8.09
CA ILE A 248 -19.41 -7.37 8.84
C ILE A 248 -20.78 -6.72 9.15
N GLY A 249 -20.90 -5.42 8.99
CA GLY A 249 -22.02 -4.59 9.45
C GLY A 249 -23.36 -4.82 8.77
N GLY A 250 -23.44 -5.69 7.78
CA GLY A 250 -24.72 -6.20 7.29
C GLY A 250 -25.26 -7.37 8.10
N LEU A 251 -24.49 -7.89 9.08
CA LEU A 251 -24.86 -9.11 9.79
C LEU A 251 -25.96 -8.90 10.82
N ASP A 252 -26.06 -7.74 11.47
CA ASP A 252 -27.16 -7.43 12.38
C ASP A 252 -28.47 -7.22 11.63
N ASP A 253 -28.45 -6.55 10.49
CA ASP A 253 -29.61 -6.43 9.60
C ASP A 253 -29.95 -7.76 8.95
N VAL A 254 -28.96 -8.58 8.67
CA VAL A 254 -29.07 -9.92 8.10
C VAL A 254 -29.58 -10.90 9.17
N SER A 255 -29.28 -10.73 10.47
CA SER A 255 -29.76 -11.63 11.52
C SER A 255 -31.29 -11.62 11.66
N ASN A 256 -31.94 -10.50 11.33
CA ASN A 256 -33.41 -10.40 11.34
C ASN A 256 -34.06 -10.96 10.06
N LYS A 257 -33.32 -11.05 8.96
CA LYS A 257 -33.80 -11.62 7.69
C LYS A 257 -33.19 -13.00 7.38
N ALA A 258 -32.15 -13.37 8.09
CA ALA A 258 -31.21 -14.43 7.70
C ALA A 258 -31.63 -15.84 8.07
N TYR A 259 -32.66 -15.99 8.87
CA TYR A 259 -33.17 -17.34 9.16
C TYR A 259 -33.84 -17.97 7.93
N GLU A 260 -34.07 -17.17 6.90
CA GLU A 260 -34.63 -17.63 5.62
C GLU A 260 -33.54 -17.83 4.54
N ASP A 261 -32.30 -17.35 4.75
CA ASP A 261 -31.20 -17.46 3.81
C ASP A 261 -30.01 -18.21 4.44
N ALA A 262 -29.71 -19.40 3.90
CA ALA A 262 -28.65 -20.26 4.42
C ALA A 262 -27.26 -19.64 4.33
N GLU A 263 -27.00 -18.77 3.33
CA GLU A 263 -25.71 -18.10 3.14
C GLU A 263 -25.50 -17.01 4.23
N ALA A 264 -26.51 -16.24 4.50
CA ALA A 264 -26.48 -15.22 5.53
C ALA A 264 -26.33 -15.84 6.94
N LYS A 265 -27.00 -16.99 7.17
CA LYS A 265 -26.86 -17.75 8.42
C LYS A 265 -25.41 -18.27 8.59
N ALA A 266 -24.81 -18.80 7.52
CA ALA A 266 -23.43 -19.27 7.56
C ALA A 266 -22.44 -18.13 7.89
N LYS A 267 -22.65 -16.94 7.35
CA LYS A 267 -21.84 -15.74 7.68
C LYS A 267 -21.98 -15.36 9.15
N TYR A 268 -23.19 -15.35 9.67
CA TYR A 268 -23.44 -15.03 11.08
C TYR A 268 -22.78 -16.03 12.03
N GLU A 269 -22.90 -17.31 11.75
CA GLU A 269 -22.27 -18.38 12.53
C GLU A 269 -20.74 -18.29 12.50
N ALA A 270 -20.17 -17.99 11.35
CA ALA A 270 -18.72 -17.81 11.19
C ALA A 270 -18.19 -16.59 11.96
N GLU A 271 -18.93 -15.49 11.94
CA GLU A 271 -18.60 -14.29 12.73
C GLU A 271 -18.65 -14.57 14.22
N ALA A 272 -19.72 -15.20 14.69
CA ALA A 272 -19.87 -15.57 16.09
C ALA A 272 -18.72 -16.49 16.55
N ALA A 273 -18.31 -17.44 15.72
CA ALA A 273 -17.16 -18.31 15.97
C ALA A 273 -15.85 -17.53 16.01
N PHE A 274 -15.67 -16.57 15.09
CA PHE A 274 -14.50 -15.69 15.07
C PHE A 274 -14.35 -14.91 16.37
N PHE A 275 -15.40 -14.22 16.83
CA PHE A 275 -15.36 -13.46 18.07
C PHE A 275 -15.19 -14.37 19.30
N ALA A 276 -15.75 -15.56 19.30
CA ALA A 276 -15.57 -16.52 20.38
C ALA A 276 -14.11 -16.96 20.51
N ASN A 277 -13.40 -17.11 19.39
CA ASN A 277 -11.99 -17.52 19.36
C ASN A 277 -11.03 -16.37 19.73
N LEU A 278 -11.47 -15.12 19.72
CA LEU A 278 -10.68 -13.96 20.15
C LEU A 278 -10.66 -13.79 21.68
N LYS A 279 -11.55 -14.44 22.42
CA LYS A 279 -11.59 -14.45 23.89
C LYS A 279 -10.58 -15.44 24.42
#